data_e531820ea54bc968460e68f64e7abdae
#
_entry.id   e531820ea54bc968460e68f64e7abdae
#
_cell.length_a   1.000
_cell.length_b   1.000
_cell.length_c   1.000
_cell.angle_alpha   90.00
_cell.angle_beta   90.00
_cell.angle_gamma   90.00
#
_symmetry.space_group_name_H-M   'P 1'
#
loop_
_entity.id
_entity.type
_entity.pdbx_description
1 polymer ?
#
loop_
_entity_poly.entity_id
_entity_poly.type
_entity_poly.pdbx_seq_one_letter_code
_entity_poly.pdbx_strand_id
1 'polypeptide(L)'
;MSKYLQSKVEVELKEGDSVNGKMQLEYYLIESDYSQSYGCAGDKVYGIEIVKKDNEYYAESEIIRNLSNSKEDTKGILSLLARNTVTPVGLPSVLDDLMAL
;
A
#
# COMPACT_ATOMS: atom_id res chain seq x y z
N MET A 1 -16.03 4.22 -1.50
CA MET A 1 -14.58 3.94 -1.48
C MET A 1 -14.18 3.23 -2.75
N SER A 2 -13.14 3.73 -3.39
CA SER A 2 -12.60 3.14 -4.62
C SER A 2 -11.16 2.72 -4.39
N LYS A 3 -10.76 1.66 -5.08
CA LYS A 3 -9.41 1.10 -4.94
C LYS A 3 -8.80 0.93 -6.32
N TYR A 4 -7.60 1.44 -6.50
CA TYR A 4 -6.90 1.45 -7.77
C TYR A 4 -5.52 0.82 -7.63
N LEU A 5 -5.23 -0.19 -8.45
CA LEU A 5 -3.91 -0.80 -8.47
C LEU A 5 -2.89 0.18 -9.05
N GLN A 6 -1.85 0.49 -8.29
CA GLN A 6 -0.78 1.39 -8.73
C GLN A 6 0.48 0.66 -9.15
N SER A 7 0.82 -0.41 -8.44
CA SER A 7 2.04 -1.15 -8.73
C SER A 7 1.86 -2.60 -8.32
N LYS A 8 2.57 -3.47 -9.00
CA LYS A 8 2.59 -4.89 -8.72
C LYS A 8 4.04 -5.36 -8.83
N VAL A 9 4.54 -5.95 -7.75
CA VAL A 9 5.93 -6.39 -7.67
C VAL A 9 5.94 -7.88 -7.37
N GLU A 10 6.77 -8.61 -8.09
CA GLU A 10 6.95 -10.03 -7.87
C GLU A 10 8.36 -10.25 -7.32
N VAL A 11 8.44 -10.95 -6.20
CA VAL A 11 9.71 -11.22 -5.52
C VAL A 11 9.89 -12.72 -5.44
N GLU A 12 11.05 -13.21 -5.88
CA GLU A 12 11.39 -14.61 -5.73
C GLU A 12 11.90 -14.86 -4.32
N LEU A 13 11.35 -15.91 -3.69
CA LEU A 13 11.80 -16.35 -2.37
C LEU A 13 12.84 -17.42 -2.59
N LYS A 14 14.08 -17.11 -2.21
CA LYS A 14 15.20 -18.04 -2.37
C LYS A 14 15.65 -18.55 -1.02
N GLU A 15 15.93 -19.84 -0.98
CA GLU A 15 16.56 -20.47 0.16
C GLU A 15 17.77 -21.24 -0.37
N GLY A 16 18.97 -20.72 -0.07
CA GLY A 16 20.19 -21.23 -0.68
C GLY A 16 20.18 -20.96 -2.18
N ASP A 17 20.44 -22.01 -2.97
CA ASP A 17 20.44 -21.94 -4.43
C ASP A 17 19.07 -22.29 -5.04
N SER A 18 18.08 -22.55 -4.21
CA SER A 18 16.76 -22.97 -4.67
C SER A 18 15.75 -21.85 -4.57
N VAL A 19 14.87 -21.75 -5.58
CA VAL A 19 13.74 -20.84 -5.53
C VAL A 19 12.60 -21.58 -4.82
N ASN A 20 12.19 -21.06 -3.65
CA ASN A 20 11.18 -21.68 -2.81
C ASN A 20 9.78 -21.12 -3.05
N GLY A 21 9.59 -20.37 -4.12
CA GLY A 21 8.33 -19.81 -4.45
C GLY A 21 8.45 -18.33 -4.79
N LYS A 22 7.32 -17.71 -5.01
CA LYS A 22 7.25 -16.32 -5.38
C LYS A 22 6.27 -15.61 -4.47
N MET A 23 6.63 -14.40 -4.09
CA MET A 23 5.77 -13.49 -3.36
C MET A 23 5.35 -12.37 -4.29
N GLN A 24 4.07 -12.06 -4.27
CA GLN A 24 3.53 -11.00 -5.10
C GLN A 24 3.02 -9.89 -4.19
N LEU A 25 3.45 -8.66 -4.46
CA LEU A 25 3.02 -7.49 -3.72
C LEU A 25 2.21 -6.59 -4.66
N GLU A 26 1.03 -6.20 -4.20
CA GLU A 26 0.15 -5.29 -4.92
C GLU A 26 -0.04 -4.04 -4.07
N TYR A 27 0.12 -2.89 -4.70
CA TYR A 27 0.05 -1.59 -4.02
C TYR A 27 -1.13 -0.83 -4.60
N TYR A 28 -2.09 -0.50 -3.73
CA TYR A 28 -3.34 0.13 -4.14
C TYR A 28 -3.48 1.53 -3.56
N LEU A 29 -4.00 2.42 -4.37
CA LEU A 29 -4.49 3.73 -3.93
C LEU A 29 -5.94 3.58 -3.51
N ILE A 30 -6.27 4.05 -2.32
CA ILE A 30 -7.62 4.06 -1.80
C ILE A 30 -8.16 5.48 -1.89
N GLU A 31 -9.32 5.65 -2.49
CA GLU A 31 -9.99 6.94 -2.57
C GLU A 31 -11.31 6.84 -1.82
N SER A 32 -11.51 7.76 -0.89
CA SER A 32 -12.73 7.82 -0.08
C SER A 32 -13.26 9.23 -0.03
N ASP A 33 -14.56 9.37 0.19
CA ASP A 33 -15.15 10.67 0.44
C ASP A 33 -14.85 11.10 1.87
N TYR A 34 -14.51 12.37 2.05
CA TYR A 34 -14.29 12.91 3.36
C TYR A 34 -15.61 12.88 4.15
N SER A 35 -15.51 12.61 5.46
CA SER A 35 -16.67 12.56 6.31
C SER A 35 -17.37 13.92 6.33
N GLN A 36 -18.69 13.93 6.20
CA GLN A 36 -19.45 15.15 6.04
C GLN A 36 -19.57 16.00 7.30
N SER A 37 -19.12 15.51 8.44
CA SER A 37 -19.29 16.24 9.69
C SER A 37 -18.58 17.58 9.72
N TYR A 38 -17.45 17.70 8.99
CA TYR A 38 -16.63 18.90 9.03
C TYR A 38 -16.10 19.34 7.69
N GLY A 39 -16.37 18.60 6.64
CA GLY A 39 -15.80 18.86 5.34
C GLY A 39 -16.79 19.44 4.35
N CYS A 40 -16.28 19.98 3.26
CA CYS A 40 -17.10 20.39 2.14
C CYS A 40 -17.49 19.16 1.33
N ALA A 41 -18.68 19.14 0.77
CA ALA A 41 -19.12 18.07 -0.09
C ALA A 41 -18.18 17.97 -1.29
N GLY A 42 -17.74 16.75 -1.58
CA GLY A 42 -16.85 16.50 -2.72
C GLY A 42 -15.38 16.40 -2.38
N ASP A 43 -15.00 16.68 -1.15
CA ASP A 43 -13.61 16.49 -0.73
C ASP A 43 -13.26 15.00 -0.68
N LYS A 44 -12.06 14.70 -1.12
CA LYS A 44 -11.55 13.33 -1.14
C LYS A 44 -10.39 13.16 -0.18
N VAL A 45 -10.31 11.99 0.41
CA VAL A 45 -9.13 11.57 1.18
C VAL A 45 -8.60 10.29 0.57
N TYR A 46 -7.30 10.11 0.68
CA TYR A 46 -6.59 9.02 0.04
C TYR A 46 -5.85 8.22 1.07
N GLY A 47 -5.78 6.94 0.83
CA GLY A 47 -5.04 6.00 1.64
C GLY A 47 -4.34 5.00 0.76
N ILE A 48 -3.74 4.01 1.39
CA ILE A 48 -2.98 2.99 0.69
C ILE A 48 -3.33 1.62 1.23
N GLU A 49 -3.16 0.63 0.38
CA GLU A 49 -3.26 -0.77 0.79
C GLU A 49 -2.15 -1.56 0.13
N ILE A 50 -1.49 -2.40 0.90
CA ILE A 50 -0.52 -3.36 0.39
C ILE A 50 -1.11 -4.75 0.59
N VAL A 51 -1.15 -5.53 -0.48
CA VAL A 51 -1.59 -6.92 -0.45
C VAL A 51 -0.40 -7.80 -0.80
N LYS A 52 -0.10 -8.76 0.06
CA LYS A 52 0.94 -9.74 -0.17
C LYS A 52 0.27 -11.08 -0.45
N LYS A 53 0.61 -11.67 -1.57
CA LYS A 53 0.16 -13.02 -1.94
C LYS A 53 1.35 -13.94 -1.98
N ASP A 54 1.32 -14.97 -1.16
CA ASP A 54 2.39 -15.94 -1.03
C ASP A 54 1.83 -17.29 -1.42
N ASN A 55 2.35 -17.87 -2.50
CA ASN A 55 1.78 -19.05 -3.12
C ASN A 55 0.30 -18.83 -3.42
N GLU A 56 -0.48 -19.90 -3.59
CA GLU A 56 -1.88 -19.74 -4.00
C GLU A 56 -2.85 -19.64 -2.82
N TYR A 57 -2.36 -19.82 -1.60
CA TYR A 57 -3.23 -20.09 -0.45
C TYR A 57 -3.18 -19.04 0.64
N TYR A 58 -2.22 -18.13 0.60
CA TYR A 58 -2.03 -17.20 1.69
C TYR A 58 -1.97 -15.78 1.18
N ALA A 59 -2.75 -14.92 1.82
CA ALA A 59 -2.73 -13.49 1.51
C ALA A 59 -2.75 -12.70 2.82
N GLU A 60 -1.93 -11.68 2.87
CA GLU A 60 -1.93 -10.69 3.94
C GLU A 60 -2.22 -9.33 3.33
N SER A 61 -2.83 -8.46 4.11
CA SER A 61 -3.01 -7.09 3.67
C SER A 61 -2.94 -6.13 4.85
N GLU A 62 -2.54 -4.92 4.55
CA GLU A 62 -2.56 -3.81 5.49
C GLU A 62 -3.12 -2.61 4.77
N ILE A 63 -4.07 -1.95 5.38
CA ILE A 63 -4.71 -0.78 4.80
C ILE A 63 -4.55 0.41 5.75
N ILE A 64 -4.13 1.55 5.20
CA ILE A 64 -4.05 2.81 5.93
C ILE A 64 -5.01 3.77 5.24
N ARG A 65 -6.05 4.17 5.93
CA ARG A 65 -7.06 5.09 5.40
C ARG A 65 -6.78 6.51 5.87
N ASN A 66 -7.31 7.46 5.11
CA ASN A 66 -7.25 8.87 5.48
C ASN A 66 -5.82 9.35 5.71
N LEU A 67 -4.91 8.92 4.84
CA LEU A 67 -3.50 9.25 4.95
C LEU A 67 -3.23 10.68 4.51
N SER A 68 -3.89 11.13 3.44
CA SER A 68 -3.65 12.44 2.87
C SER A 68 -4.86 12.88 2.05
N ASN A 69 -5.04 14.19 1.91
CA ASN A 69 -6.02 14.74 0.99
C ASN A 69 -5.42 15.01 -0.39
N SER A 70 -4.15 14.69 -0.59
CA SER A 70 -3.46 14.88 -1.86
C SER A 70 -3.26 13.53 -2.55
N LYS A 71 -3.87 13.37 -3.72
CA LYS A 71 -3.71 12.17 -4.52
C LYS A 71 -2.27 12.00 -4.99
N GLU A 72 -1.64 13.09 -5.40
CA GLU A 72 -0.26 13.05 -5.89
C GLU A 72 0.72 12.64 -4.79
N ASP A 73 0.56 13.17 -3.59
CA ASP A 73 1.40 12.81 -2.46
C ASP A 73 1.24 11.32 -2.11
N THR A 74 0.00 10.84 -2.13
CA THR A 74 -0.28 9.43 -1.83
C THR A 74 0.32 8.51 -2.89
N LYS A 75 0.22 8.90 -4.16
CA LYS A 75 0.86 8.15 -5.24
C LYS A 75 2.38 8.12 -5.10
N GLY A 76 2.97 9.24 -4.67
CA GLY A 76 4.40 9.32 -4.40
C GLY A 76 4.83 8.35 -3.31
N ILE A 77 4.06 8.28 -2.23
CA ILE A 77 4.31 7.34 -1.15
C ILE A 77 4.22 5.90 -1.67
N LEU A 78 3.17 5.59 -2.45
CA LEU A 78 3.01 4.25 -3.02
C LEU A 78 4.17 3.86 -3.92
N SER A 79 4.65 4.78 -4.74
CA SER A 79 5.81 4.52 -5.61
C SER A 79 7.05 4.20 -4.80
N LEU A 80 7.25 4.92 -3.70
CA LEU A 80 8.38 4.69 -2.81
C LEU A 80 8.27 3.32 -2.13
N LEU A 81 7.09 2.97 -1.66
CA LEU A 81 6.84 1.68 -1.03
C LEU A 81 7.08 0.53 -2.00
N ALA A 82 6.60 0.67 -3.23
CA ALA A 82 6.79 -0.35 -4.26
C ALA A 82 8.27 -0.52 -4.63
N ARG A 83 8.99 0.60 -4.75
CA ARG A 83 10.42 0.59 -5.06
C ARG A 83 11.22 -0.15 -4.00
N ASN A 84 10.82 -0.04 -2.75
CA ASN A 84 11.51 -0.67 -1.63
C ASN A 84 10.90 -2.01 -1.24
N THR A 85 9.95 -2.53 -2.01
CA THR A 85 9.26 -3.81 -1.78
C THR A 85 8.73 -3.93 -0.35
N VAL A 86 8.09 -2.88 0.13
CA VAL A 86 7.55 -2.85 1.50
C VAL A 86 6.37 -3.83 1.60
N THR A 87 6.43 -4.69 2.62
CA THR A 87 5.38 -5.69 2.89
C THR A 87 4.30 -5.11 3.80
N PRO A 88 3.12 -5.76 3.88
CA PRO A 88 2.07 -5.30 4.79
C PRO A 88 2.54 -5.17 6.24
N VAL A 89 3.31 -6.12 6.71
CA VAL A 89 3.81 -6.11 8.10
C VAL A 89 4.72 -4.92 8.35
N GLY A 90 5.53 -4.54 7.36
CA GLY A 90 6.47 -3.44 7.51
C GLY A 90 5.86 -2.06 7.28
N LEU A 91 4.65 -1.99 6.77
CA LEU A 91 4.05 -0.72 6.37
C LEU A 91 3.94 0.31 7.50
N PRO A 92 3.41 -0.04 8.69
CA PRO A 92 3.30 0.97 9.74
C PRO A 92 4.64 1.59 10.14
N SER A 93 5.68 0.77 10.24
CA SER A 93 7.01 1.26 10.62
C SER A 93 7.59 2.18 9.56
N VAL A 94 7.45 1.83 8.29
CA VAL A 94 7.96 2.64 7.20
C VAL A 94 7.21 3.97 7.12
N LEU A 95 5.89 3.96 7.31
CA LEU A 95 5.11 5.19 7.30
C LEU A 95 5.49 6.09 8.47
N ASP A 96 5.71 5.53 9.65
CA ASP A 96 6.16 6.31 10.80
C ASP A 96 7.47 7.02 10.48
N ASP A 97 8.42 6.34 9.86
CA ASP A 97 9.68 6.94 9.45
C ASP A 97 9.48 8.05 8.43
N LEU A 98 8.62 7.83 7.43
CA LEU A 98 8.36 8.82 6.40
C LEU A 98 7.63 10.05 6.94
N MET A 99 6.70 9.84 7.85
CA MET A 99 5.86 10.91 8.38
C MET A 99 6.54 11.66 9.54
N ALA A 100 7.62 11.14 10.08
CA ALA A 100 8.37 11.79 11.16
C ALA A 100 9.31 12.89 10.66
N LEU A 101 9.45 13.02 9.36
CA LEU A 101 10.34 14.02 8.78
C LEU A 101 9.66 15.42 8.71
#